data_28de36362c073bc6c66cf7a4d462d116
#
_entry.id   28de36362c073bc6c66cf7a4d462d116
#
_cell.length_a   1.000
_cell.length_b   1.000
_cell.length_c   1.000
_cell.angle_alpha   90.00
_cell.angle_beta   90.00
_cell.angle_gamma   90.00
#
_symmetry.space_group_name_H-M   'P 1'
#
loop_
_entity.id
_entity.type
_entity.pdbx_description
1 polymer ?
#
loop_
_entity_poly.entity_id
_entity_poly.type
_entity_poly.pdbx_seq_one_letter_code
_entity_poly.pdbx_strand_id
1 'polypeptide(L)'
;MAVLLTGKPVADALSADTRTRAEALLSKGVQPRLVLLRCGDNEADGAYIRGAVKRAALCGVAAELRTLPADASADVVAAAIDAVNRDPAVHGCLLLRPLPPHLRGEESALCARLTPDKDVDGMTPESAAAVFTGQGRGFAPCTAEACMTLLRHYGIDSCGRHAVVIGRSPVVGRPVSMLLLRENATVTVCHTKTPDTAALTRKADIIITAAGAVNSLTAAHVRPGQIVLDVSMNWNGTGLCGDADFPAVSSIVEAITPVPGGVGSVTSAVLMAHTVRAAEYLTGEGGA
;
A
#
# COMPACT_ATOMS: atom_id res chain seq x y z
N MET A 1 12.64 -25.69 -1.80
CA MET A 1 12.53 -24.34 -1.16
C MET A 1 11.81 -23.42 -2.11
N ALA A 2 10.89 -22.62 -1.60
CA ALA A 2 10.15 -21.65 -2.40
C ALA A 2 11.05 -20.59 -3.04
N VAL A 3 10.63 -20.07 -4.20
CA VAL A 3 11.23 -18.86 -4.79
C VAL A 3 10.89 -17.67 -3.89
N LEU A 4 11.89 -16.85 -3.56
CA LEU A 4 11.67 -15.66 -2.76
C LEU A 4 11.25 -14.48 -3.64
N LEU A 5 10.04 -13.99 -3.44
CA LEU A 5 9.51 -12.80 -4.11
C LEU A 5 9.94 -11.55 -3.34
N THR A 6 11.21 -11.15 -3.50
CA THR A 6 11.78 -10.01 -2.78
C THR A 6 11.27 -8.68 -3.35
N GLY A 7 10.97 -7.73 -2.47
CA GLY A 7 10.43 -6.43 -2.88
C GLY A 7 11.46 -5.46 -3.46
N LYS A 8 12.76 -5.65 -3.15
CA LYS A 8 13.80 -4.70 -3.58
C LYS A 8 13.90 -4.55 -5.10
N PRO A 9 14.01 -5.61 -5.92
CA PRO A 9 14.04 -5.47 -7.39
C PRO A 9 12.79 -4.77 -7.94
N VAL A 10 11.63 -5.09 -7.36
CA VAL A 10 10.34 -4.51 -7.76
C VAL A 10 10.33 -3.00 -7.48
N ALA A 11 10.74 -2.62 -6.27
CA ALA A 11 10.80 -1.22 -5.86
C ALA A 11 11.82 -0.42 -6.69
N ASP A 12 12.95 -1.03 -7.05
CA ASP A 12 13.98 -0.39 -7.86
C ASP A 12 13.49 -0.19 -9.31
N ALA A 13 12.87 -1.19 -9.92
CA ALA A 13 12.29 -1.08 -11.26
C ALA A 13 11.17 -0.02 -11.32
N LEU A 14 10.23 -0.04 -10.36
CA LEU A 14 9.17 0.96 -10.27
C LEU A 14 9.72 2.36 -10.03
N SER A 15 10.78 2.50 -9.22
CA SER A 15 11.40 3.80 -8.95
C SER A 15 12.12 4.36 -10.18
N ALA A 16 12.73 3.51 -11.01
CA ALA A 16 13.37 3.92 -12.26
C ALA A 16 12.33 4.46 -13.27
N ASP A 17 11.22 3.73 -13.46
CA ASP A 17 10.10 4.19 -14.30
C ASP A 17 9.52 5.52 -13.78
N THR A 18 9.24 5.58 -12.47
CA THR A 18 8.70 6.78 -11.82
C THR A 18 9.64 7.98 -12.01
N ARG A 19 10.95 7.78 -11.91
CA ARG A 19 11.94 8.82 -12.13
C ARG A 19 11.91 9.35 -13.57
N THR A 20 11.86 8.47 -14.56
CA THR A 20 11.76 8.88 -15.97
C THR A 20 10.55 9.76 -16.22
N ARG A 21 9.39 9.41 -15.65
CA ARG A 21 8.16 10.20 -15.74
C ARG A 21 8.25 11.52 -14.98
N ALA A 22 8.87 11.54 -13.81
CA ALA A 22 9.11 12.78 -13.05
C ALA A 22 10.06 13.74 -13.79
N GLU A 23 11.11 13.23 -14.44
CA GLU A 23 12.02 14.01 -15.27
C GLU A 23 11.31 14.62 -16.50
N ALA A 24 10.40 13.87 -17.12
CA ALA A 24 9.54 14.37 -18.20
C ALA A 24 8.62 15.52 -17.75
N LEU A 25 8.02 15.42 -16.56
CA LEU A 25 7.24 16.52 -15.97
C LEU A 25 8.11 17.73 -15.64
N LEU A 26 9.29 17.50 -15.07
CA LEU A 26 10.23 18.56 -14.72
C LEU A 26 10.68 19.35 -15.94
N SER A 27 10.90 18.69 -17.09
CA SER A 27 11.24 19.36 -18.35
C SER A 27 10.14 20.31 -18.85
N LYS A 28 8.91 20.13 -18.38
CA LYS A 28 7.74 20.98 -18.63
C LYS A 28 7.46 21.98 -17.52
N GLY A 29 8.37 22.09 -16.54
CA GLY A 29 8.25 23.02 -15.41
C GLY A 29 7.40 22.48 -14.25
N VAL A 30 7.01 21.22 -14.28
CA VAL A 30 6.21 20.59 -13.22
C VAL A 30 7.09 19.72 -12.32
N GLN A 31 7.29 20.16 -11.06
CA GLN A 31 7.99 19.38 -10.04
C GLN A 31 6.99 18.54 -9.25
N PRO A 32 6.92 17.20 -9.41
CA PRO A 32 6.07 16.37 -8.56
C PRO A 32 6.40 16.58 -7.09
N ARG A 33 5.37 16.88 -6.26
CA ARG A 33 5.55 17.19 -4.84
C ARG A 33 4.59 16.40 -3.98
N LEU A 34 5.15 15.74 -2.96
CA LEU A 34 4.44 15.00 -1.92
C LEU A 34 4.53 15.74 -0.58
N VAL A 35 3.41 15.96 0.06
CA VAL A 35 3.35 16.40 1.46
C VAL A 35 3.16 15.17 2.36
N LEU A 36 4.05 15.02 3.34
CA LEU A 36 3.91 14.09 4.46
C LEU A 36 3.36 14.89 5.63
N LEU A 37 2.10 14.67 6.00
CA LEU A 37 1.43 15.39 7.08
C LEU A 37 1.34 14.50 8.31
N ARG A 38 1.87 14.96 9.46
CA ARG A 38 1.80 14.23 10.73
C ARG A 38 1.35 15.13 11.88
N CYS A 39 0.77 14.50 12.91
CA CYS A 39 0.43 15.14 14.18
C CYS A 39 1.38 14.61 15.27
N GLY A 40 2.13 15.51 15.88
CA GLY A 40 3.15 15.17 16.87
C GLY A 40 4.45 14.65 16.27
N ASP A 41 5.33 14.15 17.13
CA ASP A 41 6.64 13.60 16.78
C ASP A 41 6.79 12.18 17.33
N ASN A 42 6.08 11.23 16.72
CA ASN A 42 6.16 9.83 17.09
C ASN A 42 7.42 9.20 16.44
N GLU A 43 8.27 8.59 17.25
CA GLU A 43 9.49 7.92 16.77
C GLU A 43 9.19 6.80 15.75
N ALA A 44 8.07 6.11 15.90
CA ALA A 44 7.64 5.06 14.96
C ALA A 44 7.45 5.59 13.53
N ASP A 45 6.98 6.85 13.38
CA ASP A 45 6.80 7.49 12.08
C ASP A 45 8.14 7.90 11.46
N GLY A 46 9.15 8.14 12.29
CA GLY A 46 10.44 8.65 11.85
C GLY A 46 11.17 7.73 10.86
N ALA A 47 11.12 6.42 11.07
CA ALA A 47 11.73 5.44 10.17
C ALA A 47 11.01 5.41 8.81
N TYR A 48 9.67 5.44 8.82
CA TYR A 48 8.86 5.48 7.62
C TYR A 48 9.08 6.78 6.83
N ILE A 49 9.07 7.94 7.50
CA ILE A 49 9.31 9.25 6.88
C ILE A 49 10.69 9.30 6.22
N ARG A 50 11.75 8.87 6.93
CA ARG A 50 13.10 8.82 6.34
C ARG A 50 13.16 7.93 5.10
N GLY A 51 12.48 6.78 5.15
CA GLY A 51 12.37 5.87 4.00
C GLY A 51 11.66 6.50 2.82
N ALA A 52 10.53 7.17 3.08
CA ALA A 52 9.74 7.87 2.06
C ALA A 52 10.51 9.04 1.43
N VAL A 53 11.17 9.88 2.23
CA VAL A 53 12.01 10.99 1.75
C VAL A 53 13.18 10.49 0.90
N LYS A 54 13.85 9.43 1.35
CA LYS A 54 14.93 8.80 0.56
C LYS A 54 14.41 8.27 -0.78
N ARG A 55 13.25 7.62 -0.79
CA ARG A 55 12.62 7.10 -2.01
C ARG A 55 12.18 8.24 -2.92
N ALA A 56 11.61 9.31 -2.38
CA ALA A 56 11.22 10.50 -3.14
C ALA A 56 12.41 11.09 -3.91
N ALA A 57 13.56 11.26 -3.25
CA ALA A 57 14.78 11.75 -3.89
C ALA A 57 15.25 10.83 -5.04
N LEU A 58 15.13 9.50 -4.89
CA LEU A 58 15.45 8.54 -5.96
C LEU A 58 14.51 8.66 -7.15
N CYS A 59 13.24 9.01 -6.92
CA CYS A 59 12.19 9.11 -7.95
C CYS A 59 12.05 10.52 -8.53
N GLY A 60 12.86 11.51 -8.13
CA GLY A 60 12.71 12.90 -8.61
C GLY A 60 11.46 13.61 -8.05
N VAL A 61 10.92 13.14 -6.93
CA VAL A 61 9.77 13.74 -6.23
C VAL A 61 10.26 14.64 -5.10
N ALA A 62 9.77 15.87 -5.02
CA ALA A 62 10.01 16.74 -3.87
C ALA A 62 9.12 16.29 -2.70
N ALA A 63 9.73 15.90 -1.58
CA ALA A 63 9.01 15.51 -0.38
C ALA A 63 9.12 16.60 0.70
N GLU A 64 7.99 17.03 1.24
CA GLU A 64 7.87 18.04 2.29
C GLU A 64 7.19 17.42 3.52
N LEU A 65 7.86 17.52 4.68
CA LEU A 65 7.27 17.10 5.94
C LEU A 65 6.60 18.31 6.62
N ARG A 66 5.29 18.21 6.86
CA ARG A 66 4.52 19.15 7.67
C ARG A 66 4.14 18.48 8.99
N THR A 67 4.67 19.00 10.09
CA THR A 67 4.38 18.50 11.44
C THR A 67 3.43 19.47 12.14
N LEU A 68 2.28 18.95 12.55
CA LEU A 68 1.33 19.65 13.40
C LEU A 68 1.64 19.36 14.88
N PRO A 69 1.22 20.23 15.83
CA PRO A 69 1.33 19.96 17.26
C PRO A 69 0.70 18.59 17.63
N ALA A 70 1.24 17.93 18.64
CA ALA A 70 0.72 16.64 19.10
C ALA A 70 -0.71 16.73 19.69
N ASP A 71 -1.06 17.91 20.19
CA ASP A 71 -2.36 18.27 20.74
C ASP A 71 -3.24 19.08 19.75
N ALA A 72 -2.87 19.09 18.46
CA ALA A 72 -3.64 19.77 17.43
C ALA A 72 -5.11 19.32 17.45
N SER A 73 -6.03 20.28 17.39
CA SER A 73 -7.46 19.99 17.26
C SER A 73 -7.80 19.47 15.86
N ALA A 74 -8.97 18.88 15.71
CA ALA A 74 -9.48 18.44 14.41
C ALA A 74 -9.55 19.59 13.40
N ASP A 75 -9.89 20.80 13.85
CA ASP A 75 -9.93 21.98 12.98
C ASP A 75 -8.54 22.38 12.45
N VAL A 76 -7.50 22.22 13.25
CA VAL A 76 -6.11 22.48 12.83
C VAL A 76 -5.68 21.47 11.78
N VAL A 77 -5.99 20.20 11.98
CA VAL A 77 -5.68 19.13 11.00
C VAL A 77 -6.49 19.35 9.72
N ALA A 78 -7.78 19.66 9.83
CA ALA A 78 -8.65 19.97 8.71
C ALA A 78 -8.12 21.16 7.89
N ALA A 79 -7.71 22.24 8.55
CA ALA A 79 -7.14 23.43 7.89
C ALA A 79 -5.83 23.08 7.14
N ALA A 80 -4.99 22.22 7.71
CA ALA A 80 -3.76 21.75 7.07
C ALA A 80 -4.06 20.92 5.80
N ILE A 81 -5.07 20.03 5.84
CA ILE A 81 -5.52 19.27 4.69
C ILE A 81 -6.11 20.21 3.61
N ASP A 82 -6.93 21.17 4.02
CA ASP A 82 -7.51 22.14 3.10
C ASP A 82 -6.44 23.03 2.44
N ALA A 83 -5.35 23.34 3.15
CA ALA A 83 -4.21 24.04 2.58
C ALA A 83 -3.51 23.20 1.52
N VAL A 84 -3.34 21.89 1.75
CA VAL A 84 -2.82 20.94 0.75
C VAL A 84 -3.74 20.88 -0.47
N ASN A 85 -5.06 20.80 -0.26
CA ASN A 85 -6.03 20.74 -1.37
C ASN A 85 -5.93 21.97 -2.29
N ARG A 86 -5.77 23.16 -1.69
CA ARG A 86 -5.72 24.44 -2.44
C ARG A 86 -4.37 24.74 -3.09
N ASP A 87 -3.29 24.09 -2.66
CA ASP A 87 -1.95 24.36 -3.17
C ASP A 87 -1.73 23.64 -4.51
N PRO A 88 -1.67 24.36 -5.66
CA PRO A 88 -1.49 23.75 -6.97
C PRO A 88 -0.09 23.15 -7.15
N ALA A 89 0.88 23.51 -6.31
CA ALA A 89 2.23 22.96 -6.34
C ALA A 89 2.34 21.61 -5.62
N VAL A 90 1.30 21.20 -4.86
CA VAL A 90 1.26 19.90 -4.17
C VAL A 90 0.43 18.93 -4.99
N HIS A 91 1.00 17.78 -5.32
CA HIS A 91 0.38 16.75 -6.16
C HIS A 91 -0.06 15.52 -5.37
N GLY A 92 0.52 15.28 -4.18
CA GLY A 92 0.12 14.18 -3.32
C GLY A 92 0.22 14.54 -1.85
N CYS A 93 -0.62 13.90 -1.04
CA CYS A 93 -0.57 14.01 0.42
C CYS A 93 -0.65 12.62 1.05
N LEU A 94 0.23 12.38 2.01
CA LEU A 94 0.16 11.25 2.92
C LEU A 94 -0.09 11.78 4.33
N LEU A 95 -1.29 11.54 4.86
CA LEU A 95 -1.57 11.76 6.28
C LEU A 95 -1.09 10.54 7.07
N LEU A 96 -0.09 10.73 7.93
CA LEU A 96 0.42 9.64 8.77
C LEU A 96 -0.62 9.23 9.81
N ARG A 97 -0.89 7.93 9.89
CA ARG A 97 -1.89 7.33 10.77
C ARG A 97 -1.28 6.18 11.58
N PRO A 98 -1.83 5.85 12.74
CA PRO A 98 -3.05 6.42 13.33
C PRO A 98 -2.84 7.84 13.86
N LEU A 99 -3.86 8.67 13.80
CA LEU A 99 -3.86 9.99 14.43
C LEU A 99 -3.75 9.86 15.97
N PRO A 100 -3.33 10.92 16.67
CA PRO A 100 -3.30 10.94 18.14
C PRO A 100 -4.63 10.47 18.77
N PRO A 101 -4.60 9.87 19.98
CA PRO A 101 -5.79 9.24 20.58
C PRO A 101 -7.04 10.12 20.63
N HIS A 102 -6.88 11.42 20.85
CA HIS A 102 -7.98 12.39 20.94
C HIS A 102 -8.65 12.67 19.58
N LEU A 103 -7.97 12.36 18.44
CA LEU A 103 -8.50 12.57 17.08
C LEU A 103 -8.99 11.24 16.42
N ARG A 104 -8.82 10.09 17.06
CA ARG A 104 -9.19 8.81 16.44
C ARG A 104 -10.66 8.71 16.04
N GLY A 105 -11.54 9.35 16.78
CA GLY A 105 -12.97 9.39 16.45
C GLY A 105 -13.29 10.20 15.19
N GLU A 106 -12.40 11.12 14.83
CA GLU A 106 -12.56 12.05 13.69
C GLU A 106 -11.68 11.68 12.50
N GLU A 107 -10.78 10.68 12.66
CA GLU A 107 -9.79 10.29 11.64
C GLU A 107 -10.44 10.04 10.27
N SER A 108 -11.58 9.34 10.24
CA SER A 108 -12.28 9.05 8.98
C SER A 108 -12.82 10.33 8.30
N ALA A 109 -13.37 11.27 9.09
CA ALA A 109 -13.87 12.53 8.57
C ALA A 109 -12.74 13.45 8.09
N LEU A 110 -11.62 13.46 8.81
CA LEU A 110 -10.41 14.19 8.40
C LEU A 110 -9.81 13.63 7.11
N CYS A 111 -9.68 12.31 7.00
CA CYS A 111 -9.22 11.67 5.77
C CYS A 111 -10.12 12.01 4.58
N ALA A 112 -11.44 12.01 4.76
CA ALA A 112 -12.41 12.33 3.72
C ALA A 112 -12.34 13.79 3.20
N ARG A 113 -11.62 14.68 3.88
CA ARG A 113 -11.41 16.06 3.39
C ARG A 113 -10.37 16.17 2.27
N LEU A 114 -9.45 15.22 2.18
CA LEU A 114 -8.43 15.24 1.11
C LEU A 114 -9.10 15.01 -0.24
N THR A 115 -8.73 15.79 -1.25
CA THR A 115 -9.24 15.57 -2.60
C THR A 115 -8.71 14.24 -3.17
N PRO A 116 -9.53 13.47 -3.89
CA PRO A 116 -9.12 12.17 -4.43
C PRO A 116 -7.88 12.24 -5.32
N ASP A 117 -7.72 13.35 -6.05
CA ASP A 117 -6.58 13.55 -6.96
C ASP A 117 -5.24 13.70 -6.22
N LYS A 118 -5.26 14.06 -4.92
CA LYS A 118 -4.06 14.18 -4.08
C LYS A 118 -3.97 13.08 -3.01
N ASP A 119 -4.96 12.18 -2.96
CA ASP A 119 -5.01 11.04 -2.04
C ASP A 119 -4.15 9.88 -2.54
N VAL A 120 -2.85 10.07 -2.57
CA VAL A 120 -1.89 9.11 -3.13
C VAL A 120 -1.69 7.84 -2.29
N ASP A 121 -2.27 7.78 -1.10
CA ASP A 121 -2.30 6.58 -0.24
C ASP A 121 -3.68 5.87 -0.22
N GLY A 122 -4.66 6.39 -0.97
CA GLY A 122 -5.96 5.76 -1.15
C GLY A 122 -6.80 5.64 0.12
N MET A 123 -6.78 6.68 0.97
CA MET A 123 -7.46 6.66 2.27
C MET A 123 -8.85 7.27 2.27
N THR A 124 -9.23 8.00 1.19
CA THR A 124 -10.53 8.65 1.09
C THR A 124 -11.64 7.67 0.69
N PRO A 125 -12.91 7.96 1.04
CA PRO A 125 -14.04 7.19 0.55
C PRO A 125 -14.15 7.16 -0.98
N GLU A 126 -13.78 8.25 -1.65
CA GLU A 126 -13.79 8.36 -3.11
C GLU A 126 -12.74 7.44 -3.74
N SER A 127 -11.53 7.39 -3.21
CA SER A 127 -10.51 6.43 -3.63
C SER A 127 -10.96 4.98 -3.41
N ALA A 128 -11.60 4.70 -2.28
CA ALA A 128 -12.15 3.38 -2.01
C ALA A 128 -13.27 3.00 -3.00
N ALA A 129 -14.15 3.96 -3.34
CA ALA A 129 -15.19 3.77 -4.35
C ALA A 129 -14.60 3.52 -5.74
N ALA A 130 -13.54 4.26 -6.12
CA ALA A 130 -12.82 4.04 -7.38
C ALA A 130 -12.18 2.65 -7.46
N VAL A 131 -11.59 2.16 -6.36
CA VAL A 131 -11.05 0.80 -6.29
C VAL A 131 -12.16 -0.25 -6.42
N PHE A 132 -13.29 -0.03 -5.76
CA PHE A 132 -14.44 -0.96 -5.79
C PHE A 132 -15.10 -1.03 -7.17
N THR A 133 -15.32 0.11 -7.82
CA THR A 133 -16.01 0.19 -9.12
C THR A 133 -15.06 -0.03 -10.30
N GLY A 134 -13.76 0.11 -10.10
CA GLY A 134 -12.77 0.15 -11.18
C GLY A 134 -12.83 1.45 -12.02
N GLN A 135 -13.60 2.45 -11.58
CA GLN A 135 -13.83 3.72 -12.29
C GLN A 135 -13.77 4.88 -11.29
N GLY A 136 -13.50 6.07 -11.79
CA GLY A 136 -13.47 7.28 -10.97
C GLY A 136 -12.05 7.79 -10.69
N ARG A 137 -11.96 8.72 -9.73
CA ARG A 137 -10.72 9.38 -9.32
C ARG A 137 -10.17 8.77 -8.03
N GLY A 138 -8.89 8.93 -7.83
CA GLY A 138 -8.18 8.48 -6.64
C GLY A 138 -7.24 7.32 -6.91
N PHE A 139 -6.69 6.78 -5.85
CA PHE A 139 -5.65 5.75 -5.91
C PHE A 139 -6.01 4.57 -5.02
N ALA A 140 -5.52 3.40 -5.38
CA ALA A 140 -5.58 2.26 -4.47
C ALA A 140 -4.63 2.50 -3.27
N PRO A 141 -4.94 1.95 -2.07
CA PRO A 141 -3.98 1.96 -0.97
C PRO A 141 -2.64 1.38 -1.40
N CYS A 142 -1.55 2.07 -1.07
CA CYS A 142 -0.20 1.74 -1.55
C CYS A 142 0.20 0.28 -1.27
N THR A 143 -0.22 -0.28 -0.13
CA THR A 143 0.09 -1.67 0.22
C THR A 143 -0.67 -2.66 -0.66
N ALA A 144 -1.91 -2.38 -1.00
CA ALA A 144 -2.71 -3.23 -1.89
C ALA A 144 -2.14 -3.19 -3.32
N GLU A 145 -1.80 -2.00 -3.83
CA GLU A 145 -1.16 -1.85 -5.15
C GLU A 145 0.25 -2.49 -5.17
N ALA A 146 1.00 -2.45 -4.06
CA ALA A 146 2.30 -3.12 -3.95
C ALA A 146 2.19 -4.64 -4.14
N CYS A 147 1.10 -5.27 -3.66
CA CYS A 147 0.85 -6.69 -3.91
C CYS A 147 0.69 -6.97 -5.41
N MET A 148 -0.12 -6.16 -6.11
CA MET A 148 -0.34 -6.32 -7.55
C MET A 148 0.93 -6.03 -8.36
N THR A 149 1.68 -4.99 -7.97
CA THR A 149 2.97 -4.64 -8.58
C THR A 149 3.98 -5.79 -8.44
N LEU A 150 4.00 -6.45 -7.29
CA LEU A 150 4.84 -7.62 -7.05
C LEU A 150 4.45 -8.78 -7.97
N LEU A 151 3.16 -9.13 -8.04
CA LEU A 151 2.67 -10.19 -8.93
C LEU A 151 3.06 -9.93 -10.39
N ARG A 152 2.80 -8.70 -10.88
CA ARG A 152 3.14 -8.31 -12.27
C ARG A 152 4.65 -8.39 -12.56
N HIS A 153 5.48 -7.90 -11.63
CA HIS A 153 6.93 -7.91 -11.80
C HIS A 153 7.50 -9.33 -11.93
N TYR A 154 6.97 -10.27 -11.15
CA TYR A 154 7.40 -11.68 -11.21
C TYR A 154 6.65 -12.51 -12.26
N GLY A 155 5.86 -11.86 -13.13
CA GLY A 155 5.13 -12.56 -14.19
C GLY A 155 4.04 -13.50 -13.68
N ILE A 156 3.53 -13.25 -12.47
CA ILE A 156 2.47 -14.04 -11.85
C ILE A 156 1.12 -13.48 -12.30
N ASP A 157 0.53 -14.12 -13.30
CA ASP A 157 -0.80 -13.76 -13.78
C ASP A 157 -1.87 -14.27 -12.79
N SER A 158 -2.79 -13.40 -12.41
CA SER A 158 -3.93 -13.73 -11.56
C SER A 158 -5.20 -14.10 -12.33
N CYS A 159 -5.22 -13.89 -13.64
CA CYS A 159 -6.37 -14.16 -14.51
C CYS A 159 -6.76 -15.65 -14.46
N GLY A 160 -8.04 -15.91 -14.17
CA GLY A 160 -8.59 -17.26 -14.06
C GLY A 160 -8.13 -18.05 -12.83
N ARG A 161 -7.25 -17.50 -11.98
CA ARG A 161 -6.78 -18.16 -10.76
C ARG A 161 -7.67 -17.89 -9.57
N HIS A 162 -7.68 -18.82 -8.63
CA HIS A 162 -8.33 -18.65 -7.33
C HIS A 162 -7.37 -17.98 -6.35
N ALA A 163 -7.72 -16.79 -5.91
CA ALA A 163 -6.99 -16.05 -4.88
C ALA A 163 -7.74 -16.07 -3.55
N VAL A 164 -7.05 -16.39 -2.46
CA VAL A 164 -7.59 -16.27 -1.10
C VAL A 164 -6.87 -15.14 -0.38
N VAL A 165 -7.65 -14.18 0.12
CA VAL A 165 -7.16 -13.06 0.91
C VAL A 165 -7.53 -13.28 2.37
N ILE A 166 -6.54 -13.39 3.27
CA ILE A 166 -6.75 -13.51 4.71
C ILE A 166 -6.63 -12.13 5.33
N GLY A 167 -7.74 -11.56 5.74
CA GLY A 167 -7.88 -10.20 6.24
C GLY A 167 -8.86 -9.38 5.43
N ARG A 168 -9.55 -8.44 6.10
CA ARG A 168 -10.60 -7.59 5.48
C ARG A 168 -10.49 -6.13 5.92
N SER A 169 -9.28 -5.68 6.20
CA SER A 169 -9.05 -4.28 6.53
C SER A 169 -9.38 -3.37 5.33
N PRO A 170 -9.80 -2.12 5.57
CA PRO A 170 -10.05 -1.16 4.50
C PRO A 170 -8.75 -0.73 3.78
N VAL A 171 -7.58 -0.97 4.39
CA VAL A 171 -6.29 -0.53 3.87
C VAL A 171 -5.61 -1.60 3.01
N VAL A 172 -5.84 -2.89 3.28
CA VAL A 172 -5.16 -3.98 2.55
C VAL A 172 -6.14 -5.02 2.02
N GLY A 173 -6.84 -5.75 2.91
CA GLY A 173 -7.59 -6.93 2.50
C GLY A 173 -8.71 -6.64 1.50
N ARG A 174 -9.56 -5.65 1.79
CA ARG A 174 -10.64 -5.26 0.86
C ARG A 174 -10.10 -4.72 -0.46
N PRO A 175 -9.19 -3.71 -0.48
CA PRO A 175 -8.72 -3.17 -1.74
C PRO A 175 -7.94 -4.19 -2.57
N VAL A 176 -7.08 -5.03 -2.01
CA VAL A 176 -6.36 -6.03 -2.79
C VAL A 176 -7.31 -7.07 -3.39
N SER A 177 -8.41 -7.40 -2.69
CA SER A 177 -9.44 -8.29 -3.22
C SER A 177 -10.13 -7.69 -4.46
N MET A 178 -10.40 -6.39 -4.47
CA MET A 178 -10.99 -5.70 -5.62
C MET A 178 -9.98 -5.58 -6.77
N LEU A 179 -8.71 -5.33 -6.47
CA LEU A 179 -7.66 -5.28 -7.50
C LEU A 179 -7.48 -6.66 -8.18
N LEU A 180 -7.47 -7.74 -7.41
CA LEU A 180 -7.43 -9.11 -7.95
C LEU A 180 -8.67 -9.43 -8.80
N LEU A 181 -9.87 -9.03 -8.34
CA LEU A 181 -11.10 -9.20 -9.11
C LEU A 181 -11.04 -8.46 -10.45
N ARG A 182 -10.48 -7.25 -10.44
CA ARG A 182 -10.27 -6.44 -11.67
C ARG A 182 -9.29 -7.11 -12.64
N GLU A 183 -8.35 -7.89 -12.14
CA GLU A 183 -7.42 -8.72 -12.94
C GLU A 183 -7.99 -10.11 -13.26
N ASN A 184 -9.32 -10.26 -13.17
CA ASN A 184 -10.07 -11.49 -13.49
C ASN A 184 -9.73 -12.70 -12.60
N ALA A 185 -9.27 -12.52 -11.37
CA ALA A 185 -9.14 -13.59 -10.40
C ALA A 185 -10.51 -13.95 -9.77
N THR A 186 -10.68 -15.21 -9.38
CA THR A 186 -11.75 -15.60 -8.46
C THR A 186 -11.28 -15.38 -7.03
N VAL A 187 -11.97 -14.53 -6.25
CA VAL A 187 -11.47 -14.09 -4.95
C VAL A 187 -12.35 -14.62 -3.81
N THR A 188 -11.70 -15.22 -2.82
CA THR A 188 -12.30 -15.57 -1.53
C THR A 188 -11.65 -14.75 -0.42
N VAL A 189 -12.45 -14.07 0.42
CA VAL A 189 -11.96 -13.30 1.56
C VAL A 189 -12.22 -14.05 2.85
N CYS A 190 -11.16 -14.36 3.59
CA CYS A 190 -11.20 -15.00 4.90
C CYS A 190 -10.94 -14.00 6.03
N HIS A 191 -11.49 -14.26 7.18
CA HIS A 191 -11.34 -13.41 8.37
C HIS A 191 -11.54 -14.23 9.66
N THR A 192 -11.39 -13.62 10.82
CA THR A 192 -11.50 -14.27 12.15
C THR A 192 -12.81 -15.00 12.42
N LYS A 193 -13.85 -14.83 11.58
CA LYS A 193 -15.14 -15.54 11.68
C LYS A 193 -15.29 -16.62 10.60
N THR A 194 -14.28 -16.83 9.75
CA THR A 194 -14.29 -17.91 8.76
C THR A 194 -14.04 -19.24 9.45
N PRO A 195 -14.93 -20.24 9.36
CA PRO A 195 -14.83 -21.46 10.17
C PRO A 195 -13.59 -22.31 9.88
N ASP A 196 -13.23 -22.46 8.61
CA ASP A 196 -12.09 -23.28 8.18
C ASP A 196 -11.31 -22.55 7.08
N THR A 197 -10.44 -21.65 7.49
CA THR A 197 -9.56 -20.92 6.58
C THR A 197 -8.62 -21.85 5.85
N ALA A 198 -8.13 -22.92 6.50
CA ALA A 198 -7.20 -23.86 5.90
C ALA A 198 -7.82 -24.64 4.72
N ALA A 199 -9.09 -25.04 4.82
CA ALA A 199 -9.77 -25.69 3.70
C ALA A 199 -9.91 -24.78 2.47
N LEU A 200 -10.06 -23.46 2.69
CA LEU A 200 -10.17 -22.47 1.61
C LEU A 200 -8.79 -22.17 1.00
N THR A 201 -7.79 -21.90 1.84
CA THR A 201 -6.44 -21.57 1.36
C THR A 201 -5.77 -22.72 0.62
N ARG A 202 -5.98 -23.97 1.02
CA ARG A 202 -5.46 -25.13 0.26
C ARG A 202 -6.04 -25.27 -1.17
N LYS A 203 -7.18 -24.64 -1.46
CA LYS A 203 -7.77 -24.63 -2.81
C LYS A 203 -7.27 -23.46 -3.67
N ALA A 204 -6.63 -22.48 -3.07
CA ALA A 204 -6.13 -21.30 -3.75
C ALA A 204 -4.90 -21.61 -4.62
N ASP A 205 -4.69 -20.78 -5.63
CA ASP A 205 -3.44 -20.67 -6.37
C ASP A 205 -2.55 -19.56 -5.83
N ILE A 206 -3.20 -18.46 -5.36
CA ILE A 206 -2.56 -17.30 -4.76
C ILE A 206 -3.15 -17.07 -3.37
N ILE A 207 -2.30 -16.89 -2.38
CA ILE A 207 -2.70 -16.55 -1.02
C ILE A 207 -2.09 -15.19 -0.68
N ILE A 208 -2.92 -14.24 -0.26
CA ILE A 208 -2.47 -12.96 0.30
C ILE A 208 -2.85 -12.93 1.77
N THR A 209 -1.87 -12.95 2.67
CA THR A 209 -2.12 -12.87 4.10
C THR A 209 -1.86 -11.47 4.62
N ALA A 210 -2.89 -10.86 5.21
CA ALA A 210 -2.95 -9.52 5.78
C ALA A 210 -3.80 -9.51 7.05
N ALA A 211 -3.59 -10.52 7.89
CA ALA A 211 -4.34 -10.75 9.14
C ALA A 211 -3.79 -9.92 10.30
N GLY A 212 -2.51 -9.55 10.26
CA GLY A 212 -1.83 -8.88 11.37
C GLY A 212 -1.65 -9.79 12.59
N ALA A 213 -1.48 -11.10 12.36
CA ALA A 213 -1.37 -12.09 13.43
C ALA A 213 -0.30 -13.13 13.08
N VAL A 214 0.72 -13.22 13.95
CA VAL A 214 1.82 -14.18 13.80
C VAL A 214 1.27 -15.61 13.69
N ASN A 215 1.80 -16.39 12.74
CA ASN A 215 1.41 -17.77 12.48
C ASN A 215 -0.07 -17.97 12.11
N SER A 216 -0.73 -16.96 11.58
CA SER A 216 -2.09 -17.12 11.02
C SER A 216 -2.12 -17.92 9.72
N LEU A 217 -0.97 -18.07 9.04
CA LEU A 217 -0.75 -18.95 7.91
C LEU A 217 0.36 -19.98 8.24
N THR A 218 -0.01 -21.26 8.31
CA THR A 218 0.90 -22.35 8.70
C THR A 218 0.96 -23.43 7.61
N ALA A 219 1.79 -24.45 7.79
CA ALA A 219 1.85 -25.61 6.90
C ALA A 219 0.49 -26.28 6.63
N ALA A 220 -0.44 -26.25 7.61
CA ALA A 220 -1.79 -26.80 7.44
C ALA A 220 -2.66 -26.02 6.43
N HIS A 221 -2.27 -24.79 6.12
CA HIS A 221 -3.01 -23.89 5.23
C HIS A 221 -2.57 -23.95 3.78
N VAL A 222 -1.45 -24.58 3.48
CA VAL A 222 -0.82 -24.49 2.17
C VAL A 222 -0.60 -25.85 1.51
N ARG A 223 -0.34 -25.84 0.20
CA ARG A 223 0.04 -26.98 -0.62
C ARG A 223 1.13 -26.59 -1.63
N PRO A 224 1.82 -27.57 -2.26
CA PRO A 224 2.75 -27.29 -3.37
C PRO A 224 2.07 -26.53 -4.53
N GLY A 225 2.84 -25.71 -5.23
CA GLY A 225 2.41 -24.95 -6.40
C GLY A 225 1.66 -23.65 -6.09
N GLN A 226 1.61 -23.23 -4.82
CA GLN A 226 0.95 -21.98 -4.41
C GLN A 226 1.92 -20.81 -4.33
N ILE A 227 1.40 -19.62 -4.62
CA ILE A 227 2.09 -18.34 -4.45
C ILE A 227 1.56 -17.67 -3.17
N VAL A 228 2.46 -17.22 -2.30
CA VAL A 228 2.09 -16.57 -1.04
C VAL A 228 2.66 -15.15 -0.98
N LEU A 229 1.79 -14.17 -0.81
CA LEU A 229 2.19 -12.80 -0.46
C LEU A 229 1.88 -12.56 1.02
N ASP A 230 2.90 -12.49 1.84
CA ASP A 230 2.80 -12.11 3.25
C ASP A 230 2.98 -10.60 3.36
N VAL A 231 1.91 -9.91 3.75
CA VAL A 231 1.83 -8.44 3.73
C VAL A 231 2.05 -7.83 5.10
N SER A 232 1.68 -8.57 6.13
CA SER A 232 1.71 -8.06 7.50
C SER A 232 3.13 -7.91 8.04
N MET A 233 3.29 -6.97 8.94
CA MET A 233 4.53 -6.79 9.70
C MET A 233 4.21 -6.86 11.18
N ASN A 234 4.66 -7.91 11.82
CA ASN A 234 4.42 -8.24 13.21
C ASN A 234 5.74 -8.31 13.98
N TRP A 235 5.67 -8.33 15.31
CA TRP A 235 6.80 -8.59 16.20
C TRP A 235 6.56 -9.91 16.93
N ASN A 236 7.47 -10.89 16.78
CA ASN A 236 7.33 -12.22 17.38
C ASN A 236 8.09 -12.40 18.70
N GLY A 237 8.59 -11.31 19.29
CA GLY A 237 9.40 -11.32 20.50
C GLY A 237 10.92 -11.29 20.24
N THR A 238 11.37 -11.69 19.06
CA THR A 238 12.79 -11.69 18.69
C THR A 238 13.10 -10.82 17.47
N GLY A 239 12.09 -10.53 16.62
CA GLY A 239 12.28 -9.73 15.42
C GLY A 239 10.99 -9.47 14.66
N LEU A 240 11.13 -8.72 13.57
CA LEU A 240 10.05 -8.49 12.62
C LEU A 240 9.77 -9.78 11.84
N CYS A 241 8.49 -10.13 11.73
CA CYS A 241 8.01 -11.27 10.95
C CYS A 241 6.67 -10.95 10.28
N GLY A 242 6.22 -11.83 9.41
CA GLY A 242 4.91 -11.76 8.78
C GLY A 242 3.83 -12.52 9.55
N ASP A 243 2.74 -12.78 8.83
CA ASP A 243 1.64 -13.64 9.29
C ASP A 243 1.96 -15.13 9.12
N ALA A 244 2.83 -15.48 8.17
CA ALA A 244 3.19 -16.85 7.86
C ALA A 244 4.23 -17.40 8.85
N ASP A 245 4.05 -18.66 9.24
CA ASP A 245 5.16 -19.49 9.73
C ASP A 245 6.13 -19.72 8.54
N PHE A 246 7.01 -18.75 8.34
CA PHE A 246 7.82 -18.67 7.13
C PHE A 246 8.66 -19.94 6.88
N PRO A 247 9.37 -20.53 7.87
CA PRO A 247 10.13 -21.74 7.65
C PRO A 247 9.26 -22.92 7.17
N ALA A 248 8.11 -23.13 7.82
CA ALA A 248 7.22 -24.22 7.48
C ALA A 248 6.53 -24.02 6.13
N VAL A 249 5.99 -22.82 5.87
CA VAL A 249 5.27 -22.48 4.64
C VAL A 249 6.22 -22.46 3.44
N SER A 250 7.41 -21.87 3.55
CA SER A 250 8.38 -21.77 2.45
C SER A 250 8.96 -23.12 2.02
N SER A 251 8.86 -24.14 2.87
CA SER A 251 9.27 -25.51 2.50
C SER A 251 8.26 -26.19 1.57
N ILE A 252 7.02 -25.69 1.47
CA ILE A 252 5.90 -26.33 0.77
C ILE A 252 5.52 -25.59 -0.50
N VAL A 253 5.37 -24.25 -0.42
CA VAL A 253 4.83 -23.43 -1.52
C VAL A 253 5.85 -23.23 -2.65
N GLU A 254 5.36 -22.80 -3.81
CA GLU A 254 6.22 -22.50 -4.97
C GLU A 254 7.00 -21.19 -4.77
N ALA A 255 6.30 -20.15 -4.32
CA ALA A 255 6.93 -18.85 -4.08
C ALA A 255 6.30 -18.14 -2.89
N ILE A 256 7.09 -17.31 -2.20
CA ILE A 256 6.65 -16.56 -1.02
C ILE A 256 7.41 -15.23 -0.89
N THR A 257 6.74 -14.18 -0.42
CA THR A 257 7.41 -12.94 -0.02
C THR A 257 8.03 -13.08 1.37
N PRO A 258 9.29 -12.64 1.57
CA PRO A 258 9.87 -12.58 2.91
C PRO A 258 9.33 -11.36 3.70
N VAL A 259 9.30 -11.48 5.03
CA VAL A 259 9.06 -10.35 5.93
C VAL A 259 10.16 -10.30 6.99
N PRO A 260 10.96 -9.21 7.04
CA PRO A 260 10.96 -8.03 6.14
C PRO A 260 11.54 -8.33 4.75
N GLY A 261 11.32 -7.38 3.82
CA GLY A 261 11.97 -7.42 2.49
C GLY A 261 11.05 -7.84 1.33
N GLY A 262 9.78 -8.13 1.60
CA GLY A 262 8.74 -8.41 0.59
C GLY A 262 7.91 -7.15 0.27
N VAL A 263 6.58 -7.27 0.40
CA VAL A 263 5.59 -6.25 0.02
C VAL A 263 5.89 -4.87 0.64
N GLY A 264 6.23 -4.81 1.93
CA GLY A 264 6.52 -3.55 2.62
C GLY A 264 7.68 -2.74 1.99
N SER A 265 8.59 -3.40 1.27
CA SER A 265 9.68 -2.70 0.56
C SER A 265 9.22 -1.98 -0.70
N VAL A 266 8.04 -2.32 -1.22
CA VAL A 266 7.47 -1.78 -2.48
C VAL A 266 6.55 -0.60 -2.21
N THR A 267 5.91 -0.51 -1.04
CA THR A 267 4.88 0.50 -0.71
C THR A 267 5.35 1.93 -0.93
N SER A 268 6.59 2.26 -0.52
CA SER A 268 7.13 3.61 -0.71
C SER A 268 7.39 3.94 -2.19
N ALA A 269 7.72 2.96 -3.02
CA ALA A 269 7.86 3.18 -4.46
C ALA A 269 6.51 3.40 -5.13
N VAL A 270 5.47 2.66 -4.70
CA VAL A 270 4.08 2.89 -5.15
C VAL A 270 3.61 4.30 -4.78
N LEU A 271 3.89 4.76 -3.55
CA LEU A 271 3.54 6.12 -3.11
C LEU A 271 4.15 7.19 -4.04
N MET A 272 5.41 7.02 -4.45
CA MET A 272 6.06 7.95 -5.39
C MET A 272 5.44 7.85 -6.80
N ALA A 273 5.15 6.65 -7.28
CA ALA A 273 4.48 6.44 -8.56
C ALA A 273 3.08 7.08 -8.59
N HIS A 274 2.32 6.97 -7.51
CA HIS A 274 1.04 7.65 -7.35
C HIS A 274 1.20 9.17 -7.36
N THR A 275 2.21 9.71 -6.67
CA THR A 275 2.48 11.16 -6.64
C THR A 275 2.82 11.71 -8.02
N VAL A 276 3.63 10.99 -8.81
CA VAL A 276 3.96 11.39 -10.18
C VAL A 276 2.72 11.29 -11.08
N ARG A 277 1.94 10.22 -10.97
CA ARG A 277 0.68 10.06 -11.70
C ARG A 277 -0.34 11.16 -11.33
N ALA A 278 -0.42 11.55 -10.06
CA ALA A 278 -1.24 12.67 -9.62
C ALA A 278 -0.79 13.99 -10.25
N ALA A 279 0.53 14.22 -10.35
CA ALA A 279 1.07 15.40 -11.03
C ALA A 279 0.70 15.43 -12.51
N GLU A 280 0.79 14.29 -13.20
CA GLU A 280 0.37 14.17 -14.60
C GLU A 280 -1.12 14.50 -14.79
N TYR A 281 -2.00 14.00 -13.92
CA TYR A 281 -3.45 14.30 -13.98
C TYR A 281 -3.77 15.76 -13.69
N LEU A 282 -3.18 16.32 -12.64
CA LEU A 282 -3.47 17.69 -12.19
C LEU A 282 -2.95 18.76 -13.16
N THR A 283 -1.94 18.43 -13.96
CA THR A 283 -1.35 19.34 -14.95
C THR A 283 -1.82 19.09 -16.39
N GLY A 284 -2.67 18.07 -16.59
CA GLY A 284 -3.16 17.71 -17.93
C GLY A 284 -2.14 16.99 -18.81
N GLU A 285 -1.03 16.55 -18.21
CA GLU A 285 0.06 15.84 -18.90
C GLU A 285 -0.12 14.32 -18.95
N GLY A 286 -1.15 13.81 -18.24
CA GLY A 286 -1.55 12.41 -18.31
C GLY A 286 -2.24 12.14 -19.63
N GLY A 287 -1.62 11.36 -20.52
CA GLY A 287 -2.30 10.82 -21.69
C GLY A 287 -3.56 10.05 -21.29
N ALA A 288 -4.61 10.19 -22.07
CA ALA A 288 -5.89 9.50 -21.89
C ALA A 288 -5.73 7.97 -21.95
#